data_45db76817a3f08a00a8136c4bd376fe7
#
_entry.id   45db76817a3f08a00a8136c4bd376fe7
#
_cell.length_a   1.000
_cell.length_b   1.000
_cell.length_c   1.000
_cell.angle_alpha   90.00
_cell.angle_beta   90.00
_cell.angle_gamma   90.00
#
_symmetry.space_group_name_H-M   'P 1'
#
loop_
_entity.id
_entity.type
_entity.pdbx_description
1 polymer ?
#
loop_
_entity_poly.entity_id
_entity_poly.type
_entity_poly.pdbx_seq_one_letter_code
_entity_poly.pdbx_strand_id
1 'polypeptide(L)'
;MEEHETMDAESAIKVALSKAIPEISSSSLTTISGMVAMMFMHFRLGYDMGIVLVKAIIFSLISVFFLMPAILMIFAKGIDNTHHKSFVPNISFAGKWANLTRFIVPPVFVILLCFAAWMANNCSYLYDVNSVPAARESETRIARHKIEDEFGVSNQIAILVPKGDYESEKKVLKEFETLDYVNTVTGLANVSINDDYVLTDKIAPRAFSELTDLDIEIVRVLYMAYAYEQGQNGPIFTGIDEYKVPIIDMFLFLYDQYEEGYVTLDADMDEKLTDLYNTLHDAQLQLQGEDYSRLVLTVSVPTEGDEAYTAMDDIRNICAKYYNKSDVILVGDCTSNHDLMSSFATDNIIISVLTALFVMIILLFTFQSAGLPILLVLTIQGSIWINFSVPTLTGGSVFFIAYLIVSAIQMGATIDYAIVISSRYMVLKKQMPIHEAIIETINQAFPTIFTSGTILTGAGFLIGQIASDATVASIGIALGRGTLISIILVLFVLPQILLLGDIIIEKTALTINLPQATRRDVSGRMIVNGRVKGYIQGEIDAEIKGSFSGSMQASFESRLPIGGKETELVMEQEGLTQPDDAAKPDTAAQPDDVSQPNTAAQPGEQDAKKEDSDEEQNEQL
;
A
#
# COMPACT_ATOMS: atom_id res chain seq x y z
N MET A 1 29.93 -4.92 14.60
CA MET A 1 30.89 -6.05 14.77
C MET A 1 32.19 -5.73 14.04
N GLU A 2 32.18 -5.57 12.70
CA GLU A 2 33.38 -5.26 11.90
C GLU A 2 34.14 -4.03 12.42
N GLU A 3 33.45 -2.95 12.72
CA GLU A 3 34.08 -1.74 13.29
C GLU A 3 34.50 -1.93 14.76
N HIS A 4 33.83 -2.83 15.50
CA HIS A 4 34.12 -3.09 16.90
C HIS A 4 35.40 -3.93 17.11
N GLU A 5 35.89 -4.60 16.06
CA GLU A 5 37.18 -5.29 16.10
C GLU A 5 38.37 -4.31 16.20
N THR A 6 38.18 -3.06 15.75
CA THR A 6 39.24 -2.06 15.64
C THR A 6 39.10 -0.90 16.64
N MET A 7 37.93 -0.70 17.25
CA MET A 7 37.66 0.42 18.16
C MET A 7 36.64 0.03 19.24
N ASP A 8 36.50 0.90 20.26
CA ASP A 8 35.55 0.69 21.34
C ASP A 8 34.07 0.69 20.86
N ALA A 9 33.19 0.06 21.62
CA ALA A 9 31.78 -0.16 21.23
C ALA A 9 31.04 1.16 20.89
N GLU A 10 31.30 2.24 21.65
CA GLU A 10 30.65 3.53 21.42
C GLU A 10 31.09 4.17 20.09
N SER A 11 32.39 4.18 19.82
CA SER A 11 32.96 4.70 18.58
C SER A 11 32.54 3.84 17.38
N ALA A 12 32.55 2.53 17.53
CA ALA A 12 32.13 1.56 16.52
C ALA A 12 30.65 1.80 16.10
N ILE A 13 29.76 2.00 17.05
CA ILE A 13 28.32 2.27 16.75
C ILE A 13 28.16 3.61 16.02
N LYS A 14 28.87 4.66 16.42
CA LYS A 14 28.80 5.96 15.74
C LYS A 14 29.25 5.86 14.27
N VAL A 15 30.33 5.15 14.01
CA VAL A 15 30.84 4.94 12.64
C VAL A 15 29.90 4.03 11.85
N ALA A 16 29.48 2.91 12.43
CA ALA A 16 28.55 1.99 11.78
C ALA A 16 27.23 2.68 11.45
N LEU A 17 26.65 3.46 12.35
CA LEU A 17 25.42 4.19 12.13
C LEU A 17 25.56 5.23 11.01
N SER A 18 26.66 5.98 11.00
CA SER A 18 26.90 6.98 9.94
C SER A 18 27.02 6.36 8.54
N LYS A 19 27.54 5.13 8.43
CA LYS A 19 27.61 4.36 7.18
C LYS A 19 26.26 3.74 6.81
N ALA A 20 25.51 3.26 7.81
CA ALA A 20 24.24 2.55 7.61
C ALA A 20 23.06 3.49 7.30
N ILE A 21 23.05 4.73 7.82
CA ILE A 21 21.93 5.68 7.62
C ILE A 21 21.57 5.86 6.14
N PRO A 22 22.50 6.15 5.20
CA PRO A 22 22.15 6.33 3.80
C PRO A 22 21.57 5.06 3.15
N GLU A 23 22.11 3.88 3.47
CA GLU A 23 21.65 2.61 2.93
C GLU A 23 20.26 2.25 3.45
N ILE A 24 20.04 2.31 4.78
CA ILE A 24 18.75 2.01 5.42
C ILE A 24 17.69 3.02 4.98
N SER A 25 18.03 4.32 4.91
CA SER A 25 17.08 5.34 4.46
C SER A 25 16.66 5.15 3.02
N SER A 26 17.60 4.84 2.13
CA SER A 26 17.31 4.56 0.72
C SER A 26 16.40 3.33 0.57
N SER A 27 16.69 2.25 1.27
CA SER A 27 15.90 1.03 1.32
C SER A 27 14.49 1.29 1.85
N SER A 28 14.38 1.94 3.01
CA SER A 28 13.07 2.27 3.57
C SER A 28 12.25 3.19 2.66
N LEU A 29 12.91 4.13 1.97
CA LEU A 29 12.25 5.04 1.03
C LEU A 29 11.72 4.30 -0.20
N THR A 30 12.44 3.30 -0.73
CA THR A 30 11.96 2.46 -1.83
C THR A 30 10.73 1.65 -1.41
N THR A 31 10.72 1.10 -0.19
CA THR A 31 9.57 0.37 0.35
C THR A 31 8.38 1.30 0.58
N ILE A 32 8.59 2.48 1.18
CA ILE A 32 7.54 3.49 1.36
C ILE A 32 6.94 3.90 0.01
N SER A 33 7.78 4.08 -1.03
CA SER A 33 7.30 4.50 -2.34
C SER A 33 6.39 3.46 -2.99
N GLY A 34 6.65 2.16 -2.80
CA GLY A 34 5.77 1.08 -3.22
C GLY A 34 4.40 1.13 -2.54
N MET A 35 4.39 1.41 -1.21
CA MET A 35 3.14 1.55 -0.45
C MET A 35 2.38 2.83 -0.81
N VAL A 36 3.08 3.92 -1.09
CA VAL A 36 2.46 5.18 -1.58
C VAL A 36 1.83 4.96 -2.95
N ALA A 37 2.42 4.15 -3.83
CA ALA A 37 1.81 3.83 -5.12
C ALA A 37 0.46 3.13 -4.99
N MET A 38 0.25 2.31 -3.94
CA MET A 38 -1.05 1.68 -3.66
C MET A 38 -2.14 2.69 -3.30
N MET A 39 -1.79 3.87 -2.78
CA MET A 39 -2.76 4.91 -2.43
C MET A 39 -3.45 5.53 -3.66
N PHE A 40 -2.94 5.29 -4.86
CA PHE A 40 -3.52 5.74 -6.14
C PHE A 40 -4.53 4.76 -6.74
N MET A 41 -4.88 3.69 -6.02
CA MET A 41 -5.97 2.79 -6.38
C MET A 41 -7.32 3.50 -6.42
N HIS A 42 -8.21 3.10 -7.32
CA HIS A 42 -9.59 3.59 -7.36
C HIS A 42 -10.38 3.22 -6.09
N PHE A 43 -10.04 2.09 -5.47
CA PHE A 43 -10.70 1.64 -4.25
C PHE A 43 -10.06 2.26 -3.00
N ARG A 44 -10.89 2.76 -2.11
CA ARG A 44 -10.48 3.31 -0.81
C ARG A 44 -9.63 2.34 0.02
N LEU A 45 -9.83 1.04 -0.17
CA LEU A 45 -9.05 -0.01 0.49
C LEU A 45 -7.55 0.14 0.23
N GLY A 46 -7.13 0.45 -1.01
CA GLY A 46 -5.71 0.67 -1.35
C GLY A 46 -5.11 1.87 -0.62
N TYR A 47 -5.88 2.95 -0.49
CA TYR A 47 -5.48 4.13 0.25
C TYR A 47 -5.29 3.84 1.75
N ASP A 48 -6.27 3.18 2.38
CA ASP A 48 -6.22 2.87 3.81
C ASP A 48 -5.07 1.91 4.14
N MET A 49 -4.88 0.87 3.33
CA MET A 49 -3.76 -0.06 3.48
C MET A 49 -2.41 0.61 3.23
N GLY A 50 -2.31 1.45 2.19
CA GLY A 50 -1.09 2.20 1.89
C GLY A 50 -0.64 3.06 3.08
N ILE A 51 -1.55 3.83 3.67
CA ILE A 51 -1.25 4.66 4.85
C ILE A 51 -0.79 3.83 6.05
N VAL A 52 -1.48 2.72 6.35
CA VAL A 52 -1.13 1.87 7.49
C VAL A 52 0.27 1.29 7.32
N LEU A 53 0.59 0.77 6.13
CA LEU A 53 1.90 0.20 5.82
C LEU A 53 3.01 1.25 5.83
N VAL A 54 2.78 2.45 5.28
CA VAL A 54 3.73 3.57 5.32
C VAL A 54 4.03 3.97 6.77
N LYS A 55 3.00 4.11 7.62
CA LYS A 55 3.20 4.39 9.05
C LYS A 55 4.03 3.31 9.72
N ALA A 56 3.75 2.03 9.46
CA ALA A 56 4.50 0.92 10.03
C ALA A 56 5.99 0.97 9.66
N ILE A 57 6.33 1.28 8.40
CA ILE A 57 7.71 1.40 7.94
C ILE A 57 8.40 2.61 8.59
N ILE A 58 7.71 3.76 8.71
CA ILE A 58 8.27 4.95 9.38
C ILE A 58 8.58 4.64 10.84
N PHE A 59 7.67 4.00 11.58
CA PHE A 59 7.93 3.60 12.98
C PHE A 59 9.06 2.57 13.08
N SER A 60 9.15 1.62 12.15
CA SER A 60 10.26 0.69 12.06
C SER A 60 11.59 1.42 11.84
N LEU A 61 11.63 2.40 10.94
CA LEU A 61 12.84 3.20 10.67
C LEU A 61 13.29 3.98 11.91
N ILE A 62 12.34 4.61 12.62
CA ILE A 62 12.61 5.29 13.90
C ILE A 62 13.20 4.31 14.91
N SER A 63 12.60 3.12 15.05
CA SER A 63 13.11 2.08 15.96
C SER A 63 14.52 1.63 15.60
N VAL A 64 14.82 1.45 14.32
CA VAL A 64 16.16 1.05 13.86
C VAL A 64 17.19 2.14 14.15
N PHE A 65 16.88 3.40 13.99
CA PHE A 65 17.86 4.48 14.23
C PHE A 65 18.06 4.83 15.70
N PHE A 66 17.04 4.69 16.52
CA PHE A 66 17.12 5.10 17.93
C PHE A 66 17.20 3.93 18.91
N LEU A 67 16.36 2.91 18.74
CA LEU A 67 16.27 1.81 19.70
C LEU A 67 17.37 0.77 19.48
N MET A 68 17.65 0.40 18.23
CA MET A 68 18.63 -0.64 17.92
C MET A 68 20.05 -0.29 18.39
N PRO A 69 20.62 0.92 18.16
CA PRO A 69 21.93 1.28 18.68
C PRO A 69 21.99 1.24 20.21
N ALA A 70 20.93 1.70 20.89
CA ALA A 70 20.84 1.66 22.35
C ALA A 70 20.88 0.23 22.89
N ILE A 71 20.12 -0.68 22.28
CA ILE A 71 20.10 -2.10 22.64
C ILE A 71 21.48 -2.74 22.40
N LEU A 72 22.11 -2.47 21.25
CA LEU A 72 23.44 -2.99 20.93
C LEU A 72 24.49 -2.53 21.95
N MET A 73 24.43 -1.28 22.40
CA MET A 73 25.32 -0.78 23.47
C MET A 73 25.11 -1.49 24.80
N ILE A 74 23.87 -1.68 25.21
CA ILE A 74 23.52 -2.37 26.47
C ILE A 74 24.05 -3.81 26.46
N PHE A 75 23.91 -4.51 25.33
CA PHE A 75 24.29 -5.91 25.20
C PHE A 75 25.69 -6.13 24.63
N ALA A 76 26.48 -5.09 24.37
CA ALA A 76 27.82 -5.19 23.75
C ALA A 76 28.71 -6.25 24.42
N LYS A 77 28.86 -6.20 25.74
CA LYS A 77 29.64 -7.18 26.52
C LYS A 77 29.10 -8.61 26.43
N GLY A 78 27.77 -8.76 26.33
CA GLY A 78 27.12 -10.07 26.12
C GLY A 78 27.42 -10.63 24.74
N ILE A 79 27.39 -9.79 23.72
CA ILE A 79 27.67 -10.15 22.32
C ILE A 79 29.13 -10.60 22.19
N ASP A 80 30.09 -9.88 22.80
CA ASP A 80 31.51 -10.23 22.79
C ASP A 80 31.78 -11.60 23.45
N ASN A 81 31.07 -11.91 24.54
CA ASN A 81 31.20 -13.17 25.25
C ASN A 81 30.57 -14.37 24.52
N THR A 82 29.70 -14.14 23.54
CA THR A 82 29.00 -15.18 22.78
C THR A 82 29.56 -15.35 21.36
N HIS A 83 30.83 -14.99 21.16
CA HIS A 83 31.47 -15.09 19.86
C HIS A 83 31.56 -16.55 19.36
N HIS A 84 30.92 -16.85 18.23
CA HIS A 84 30.93 -18.16 17.61
C HIS A 84 31.29 -18.05 16.12
N LYS A 85 31.72 -19.15 15.52
CA LYS A 85 32.01 -19.19 14.08
C LYS A 85 30.74 -18.89 13.29
N SER A 86 30.90 -18.15 12.19
CA SER A 86 29.81 -17.90 11.26
C SER A 86 29.24 -19.23 10.74
N PHE A 87 27.91 -19.42 10.85
CA PHE A 87 27.22 -20.57 10.25
C PHE A 87 27.01 -20.43 8.75
N VAL A 88 27.16 -19.22 8.21
CA VAL A 88 26.93 -18.95 6.79
C VAL A 88 28.21 -19.25 6.02
N PRO A 89 28.17 -20.23 5.10
CA PRO A 89 29.35 -20.62 4.34
C PRO A 89 29.73 -19.55 3.32
N ASN A 90 31.00 -19.55 2.95
CA ASN A 90 31.50 -18.76 1.84
C ASN A 90 31.02 -19.39 0.52
N ILE A 91 30.40 -18.60 -0.37
CA ILE A 91 29.84 -19.04 -1.64
C ILE A 91 30.60 -18.54 -2.87
N SER A 92 31.94 -18.47 -2.79
CA SER A 92 32.81 -18.08 -3.93
C SER A 92 32.51 -18.85 -5.20
N PHE A 93 31.96 -20.06 -5.08
CA PHE A 93 31.52 -20.86 -6.22
C PHE A 93 30.42 -20.14 -7.04
N ALA A 94 29.48 -19.46 -6.40
CA ALA A 94 28.41 -18.72 -7.09
C ALA A 94 28.99 -17.56 -7.92
N GLY A 95 30.00 -16.86 -7.39
CA GLY A 95 30.71 -15.82 -8.13
C GLY A 95 31.49 -16.36 -9.33
N LYS A 96 32.17 -17.50 -9.17
CA LYS A 96 32.85 -18.18 -10.29
C LYS A 96 31.84 -18.65 -11.36
N TRP A 97 30.69 -19.18 -10.94
CA TRP A 97 29.61 -19.56 -11.83
C TRP A 97 29.03 -18.36 -12.58
N ALA A 98 28.84 -17.22 -11.90
CA ALA A 98 28.38 -15.99 -12.51
C ALA A 98 29.33 -15.49 -13.62
N ASN A 99 30.64 -15.54 -13.38
CA ASN A 99 31.65 -15.21 -14.39
C ASN A 99 31.60 -16.14 -15.62
N LEU A 100 31.42 -17.45 -15.39
CA LEU A 100 31.38 -18.46 -16.46
C LEU A 100 30.14 -18.31 -17.34
N THR A 101 28.98 -18.04 -16.74
CA THR A 101 27.68 -18.07 -17.41
C THR A 101 27.15 -16.67 -17.80
N ARG A 102 27.96 -15.63 -17.65
CA ARG A 102 27.55 -14.22 -17.87
C ARG A 102 26.94 -13.92 -19.25
N PHE A 103 27.31 -14.67 -20.30
CA PHE A 103 26.76 -14.50 -21.64
C PHE A 103 25.55 -15.39 -21.93
N ILE A 104 25.27 -16.40 -21.07
CA ILE A 104 24.19 -17.38 -21.26
C ILE A 104 22.99 -16.99 -20.41
N VAL A 105 23.18 -16.70 -19.13
CA VAL A 105 22.07 -16.49 -18.18
C VAL A 105 21.27 -15.23 -18.46
N PRO A 106 21.84 -14.05 -18.75
CA PRO A 106 21.02 -12.87 -19.03
C PRO A 106 20.09 -13.01 -20.23
N PRO A 107 20.50 -13.54 -21.41
CA PRO A 107 19.56 -13.80 -22.51
C PRO A 107 18.47 -14.82 -22.16
N VAL A 108 18.84 -15.91 -21.47
CA VAL A 108 17.85 -16.92 -21.00
C VAL A 108 16.88 -16.28 -20.02
N PHE A 109 17.35 -15.41 -19.14
CA PHE A 109 16.51 -14.68 -18.21
C PHE A 109 15.52 -13.76 -18.92
N VAL A 110 15.92 -13.06 -20.00
CA VAL A 110 14.99 -12.24 -20.81
C VAL A 110 13.88 -13.09 -21.42
N ILE A 111 14.20 -14.27 -21.94
CA ILE A 111 13.19 -15.22 -22.47
C ILE A 111 12.24 -15.66 -21.35
N LEU A 112 12.80 -16.03 -20.18
CA LEU A 112 12.03 -16.41 -19.00
C LEU A 112 11.12 -15.25 -18.54
N LEU A 113 11.61 -14.01 -18.57
CA LEU A 113 10.81 -12.81 -18.25
C LEU A 113 9.61 -12.64 -19.17
N CYS A 114 9.81 -12.77 -20.49
CA CYS A 114 8.71 -12.65 -21.46
C CYS A 114 7.67 -13.76 -21.22
N PHE A 115 8.11 -14.98 -20.97
CA PHE A 115 7.24 -16.10 -20.66
C PHE A 115 6.50 -15.90 -19.33
N ALA A 116 7.20 -15.49 -18.27
CA ALA A 116 6.61 -15.25 -16.96
C ALA A 116 5.63 -14.08 -16.99
N ALA A 117 5.92 -13.00 -17.72
CA ALA A 117 5.03 -11.88 -17.91
C ALA A 117 3.73 -12.30 -18.63
N TRP A 118 3.84 -13.12 -19.68
CA TRP A 118 2.68 -13.66 -20.37
C TRP A 118 1.83 -14.55 -19.47
N MET A 119 2.46 -15.46 -18.71
CA MET A 119 1.76 -16.33 -17.75
C MET A 119 1.11 -15.52 -16.60
N ALA A 120 1.81 -14.55 -16.04
CA ALA A 120 1.27 -13.70 -14.97
C ALA A 120 0.07 -12.86 -15.43
N ASN A 121 0.07 -12.41 -16.69
CA ASN A 121 -1.07 -11.68 -17.26
C ASN A 121 -2.31 -12.56 -17.51
N ASN A 122 -2.12 -13.88 -17.63
CA ASN A 122 -3.20 -14.86 -17.76
C ASN A 122 -3.54 -15.54 -16.42
N CYS A 123 -3.15 -14.96 -15.29
CA CYS A 123 -3.48 -15.47 -13.97
C CYS A 123 -4.98 -15.28 -13.70
N SER A 124 -5.63 -16.31 -13.18
CA SER A 124 -7.00 -16.23 -12.71
C SER A 124 -7.05 -15.51 -11.37
N TYR A 125 -7.86 -14.46 -11.28
CA TYR A 125 -8.03 -13.69 -10.05
C TYR A 125 -9.37 -13.99 -9.40
N LEU A 126 -9.37 -14.05 -8.07
CA LEU A 126 -10.56 -14.12 -7.23
C LEU A 126 -10.84 -12.74 -6.64
N TYR A 127 -12.09 -12.34 -6.64
CA TYR A 127 -12.55 -11.06 -6.10
C TYR A 127 -13.38 -11.24 -4.85
N ASP A 128 -14.03 -12.40 -4.67
CA ASP A 128 -14.75 -12.76 -3.44
C ASP A 128 -13.77 -13.35 -2.40
N VAL A 129 -13.73 -12.74 -1.22
CA VAL A 129 -12.95 -13.23 -0.06
C VAL A 129 -13.34 -14.66 0.32
N ASN A 130 -14.61 -15.02 0.12
CA ASN A 130 -15.12 -16.34 0.47
C ASN A 130 -14.64 -17.46 -0.47
N SER A 131 -14.30 -17.11 -1.70
CA SER A 131 -13.75 -18.04 -2.69
C SER A 131 -12.25 -18.29 -2.52
N VAL A 132 -11.54 -17.48 -1.70
CA VAL A 132 -10.09 -17.60 -1.51
C VAL A 132 -9.76 -18.87 -0.73
N PRO A 133 -8.93 -19.79 -1.23
CA PRO A 133 -8.51 -20.98 -0.48
C PRO A 133 -7.73 -20.60 0.78
N ALA A 134 -8.11 -21.15 1.92
CA ALA A 134 -7.39 -21.01 3.18
C ALA A 134 -6.89 -22.37 3.67
N ALA A 135 -5.71 -22.41 4.27
CA ALA A 135 -5.16 -23.64 4.87
C ALA A 135 -5.98 -24.11 6.09
N ARG A 136 -6.67 -23.17 6.74
CA ARG A 136 -7.63 -23.42 7.83
C ARG A 136 -8.96 -22.77 7.48
N GLU A 137 -10.02 -23.58 7.42
CA GLU A 137 -11.36 -23.05 7.25
C GLU A 137 -11.93 -22.56 8.58
N SER A 138 -12.54 -21.37 8.57
CA SER A 138 -13.30 -20.86 9.71
C SER A 138 -14.61 -21.64 9.87
N GLU A 139 -15.17 -21.67 11.09
CA GLU A 139 -16.46 -22.31 11.35
C GLU A 139 -17.58 -21.71 10.49
N THR A 140 -17.54 -20.40 10.27
CA THR A 140 -18.49 -19.69 9.40
C THR A 140 -18.43 -20.19 7.96
N ARG A 141 -17.23 -20.44 7.44
CA ARG A 141 -17.04 -20.94 6.07
C ARG A 141 -17.54 -22.39 5.92
N ILE A 142 -17.23 -23.23 6.92
CA ILE A 142 -17.75 -24.61 6.95
C ILE A 142 -19.28 -24.61 7.00
N ALA A 143 -19.88 -23.71 7.79
CA ALA A 143 -21.33 -23.58 7.88
C ALA A 143 -21.93 -23.10 6.54
N ARG A 144 -21.30 -22.12 5.89
CA ARG A 144 -21.73 -21.61 4.57
C ARG A 144 -21.71 -22.72 3.51
N HIS A 145 -20.62 -23.46 3.40
CA HIS A 145 -20.53 -24.59 2.44
C HIS A 145 -21.63 -25.64 2.69
N LYS A 146 -21.93 -25.96 3.94
CA LYS A 146 -23.03 -26.87 4.25
C LYS A 146 -24.40 -26.35 3.81
N ILE A 147 -24.63 -25.03 3.94
CA ILE A 147 -25.87 -24.40 3.48
C ILE A 147 -25.92 -24.43 1.95
N GLU A 148 -24.82 -24.08 1.28
CA GLU A 148 -24.75 -24.07 -0.18
C GLU A 148 -24.89 -25.49 -0.78
N ASP A 149 -24.32 -26.51 -0.12
CA ASP A 149 -24.41 -27.92 -0.54
C ASP A 149 -25.84 -28.46 -0.39
N GLU A 150 -26.59 -28.05 0.67
CA GLU A 150 -27.93 -28.57 0.97
C GLU A 150 -29.02 -27.79 0.25
N PHE A 151 -28.90 -26.46 0.20
CA PHE A 151 -29.95 -25.55 -0.31
C PHE A 151 -29.63 -24.92 -1.65
N GLY A 152 -28.42 -25.16 -2.18
CA GLY A 152 -27.92 -24.52 -3.39
C GLY A 152 -27.37 -23.12 -3.14
N VAL A 153 -26.75 -22.55 -4.16
CA VAL A 153 -26.21 -21.19 -4.13
C VAL A 153 -27.37 -20.18 -4.20
N SER A 154 -27.37 -19.22 -3.30
CA SER A 154 -28.38 -18.17 -3.23
C SER A 154 -27.72 -16.83 -2.93
N ASN A 155 -27.74 -15.93 -3.91
CA ASN A 155 -27.18 -14.58 -3.80
C ASN A 155 -28.29 -13.55 -3.95
N GLN A 156 -28.23 -12.49 -3.14
CA GLN A 156 -29.17 -11.39 -3.22
C GLN A 156 -28.56 -10.18 -3.90
N ILE A 157 -29.33 -9.56 -4.77
CA ILE A 157 -29.00 -8.33 -5.47
C ILE A 157 -30.13 -7.34 -5.22
N ALA A 158 -29.77 -6.19 -4.66
CA ALA A 158 -30.69 -5.06 -4.54
C ALA A 158 -30.45 -4.08 -5.70
N ILE A 159 -31.52 -3.66 -6.34
CA ILE A 159 -31.51 -2.70 -7.42
C ILE A 159 -32.30 -1.48 -6.98
N LEU A 160 -31.68 -0.32 -6.96
CA LEU A 160 -32.33 0.95 -6.69
C LEU A 160 -32.70 1.61 -8.02
N VAL A 161 -33.98 1.94 -8.18
CA VAL A 161 -34.51 2.66 -9.33
C VAL A 161 -35.23 3.93 -8.86
N PRO A 162 -35.34 4.99 -9.67
CA PRO A 162 -36.06 6.20 -9.28
C PRO A 162 -37.51 5.88 -8.86
N LYS A 163 -37.95 6.49 -7.77
CA LYS A 163 -39.29 6.33 -7.19
C LYS A 163 -40.38 6.89 -8.13
N GLY A 164 -41.54 6.25 -8.14
CA GLY A 164 -42.78 6.79 -8.69
C GLY A 164 -43.18 6.27 -10.06
N ASP A 165 -42.33 5.54 -10.76
CA ASP A 165 -42.65 4.92 -12.06
C ASP A 165 -43.00 3.42 -11.88
N TYR A 166 -44.13 3.14 -11.22
CA TYR A 166 -44.59 1.77 -10.97
C TYR A 166 -44.81 0.94 -12.24
N GLU A 167 -45.13 1.60 -13.38
CA GLU A 167 -45.33 0.91 -14.65
C GLU A 167 -44.02 0.36 -15.23
N SER A 168 -42.96 1.14 -15.18
CA SER A 168 -41.61 0.69 -15.57
C SER A 168 -41.09 -0.35 -14.57
N GLU A 169 -41.30 -0.15 -13.28
CA GLU A 169 -40.96 -1.11 -12.21
C GLU A 169 -41.59 -2.47 -12.47
N LYS A 170 -42.93 -2.52 -12.73
CA LYS A 170 -43.67 -3.74 -13.02
C LYS A 170 -43.15 -4.48 -14.26
N LYS A 171 -42.74 -3.74 -15.32
CA LYS A 171 -42.20 -4.33 -16.55
C LYS A 171 -40.80 -4.92 -16.31
N VAL A 172 -39.96 -4.22 -15.55
CA VAL A 172 -38.61 -4.68 -15.19
C VAL A 172 -38.68 -5.94 -14.34
N LEU A 173 -39.55 -5.96 -13.31
CA LEU A 173 -39.76 -7.13 -12.46
C LEU A 173 -40.21 -8.34 -13.28
N LYS A 174 -41.13 -8.14 -14.21
CA LYS A 174 -41.61 -9.20 -15.10
C LYS A 174 -40.54 -9.73 -16.05
N GLU A 175 -39.64 -8.86 -16.58
CA GLU A 175 -38.52 -9.35 -17.36
C GLU A 175 -37.54 -10.16 -16.52
N PHE A 176 -37.25 -9.76 -15.27
CA PHE A 176 -36.41 -10.53 -14.38
C PHE A 176 -36.97 -11.93 -14.06
N GLU A 177 -38.29 -12.07 -13.91
CA GLU A 177 -38.96 -13.36 -13.71
C GLU A 177 -38.78 -14.34 -14.88
N THR A 178 -38.38 -13.84 -16.06
CA THR A 178 -38.14 -14.69 -17.25
C THR A 178 -36.73 -15.27 -17.30
N LEU A 179 -35.84 -14.86 -16.41
CA LEU A 179 -34.46 -15.30 -16.39
C LEU A 179 -34.31 -16.62 -15.60
N ASP A 180 -33.72 -17.64 -16.21
CA ASP A 180 -33.62 -18.99 -15.64
C ASP A 180 -32.83 -19.05 -14.33
N TYR A 181 -31.92 -18.10 -14.10
CA TYR A 181 -31.08 -18.02 -12.90
C TYR A 181 -31.66 -17.15 -11.80
N VAL A 182 -32.83 -16.56 -11.98
CA VAL A 182 -33.52 -15.75 -10.98
C VAL A 182 -34.55 -16.61 -10.25
N ASN A 183 -34.36 -16.79 -8.94
CA ASN A 183 -35.24 -17.60 -8.10
C ASN A 183 -36.45 -16.80 -7.60
N THR A 184 -36.21 -15.58 -7.12
CA THR A 184 -37.27 -14.70 -6.62
C THR A 184 -36.99 -13.25 -7.01
N VAL A 185 -38.06 -12.54 -7.25
CA VAL A 185 -38.06 -11.11 -7.56
C VAL A 185 -39.05 -10.42 -6.65
N THR A 186 -38.65 -9.42 -5.91
CA THR A 186 -39.51 -8.66 -4.99
C THR A 186 -39.31 -7.16 -5.22
N GLY A 187 -40.38 -6.46 -5.47
CA GLY A 187 -40.45 -5.01 -5.57
C GLY A 187 -41.87 -4.56 -5.19
N LEU A 188 -42.08 -3.28 -4.95
CA LEU A 188 -43.40 -2.79 -4.55
C LEU A 188 -44.45 -3.09 -5.62
N ALA A 189 -44.06 -3.07 -6.89
CA ALA A 189 -44.96 -3.27 -8.04
C ALA A 189 -45.36 -4.73 -8.30
N ASN A 190 -44.86 -5.72 -7.52
CA ASN A 190 -45.31 -7.12 -7.60
C ASN A 190 -45.78 -7.71 -6.27
N VAL A 191 -45.91 -6.88 -5.21
CA VAL A 191 -46.53 -7.34 -3.95
C VAL A 191 -48.03 -7.46 -4.15
N SER A 192 -48.55 -8.69 -4.08
CA SER A 192 -49.97 -8.98 -4.21
C SER A 192 -50.72 -8.64 -2.92
N ILE A 193 -51.89 -8.01 -3.06
CA ILE A 193 -52.87 -7.81 -1.96
C ILE A 193 -53.79 -9.02 -1.91
N ASN A 194 -54.22 -9.45 -3.10
CA ASN A 194 -55.08 -10.62 -3.30
C ASN A 194 -54.80 -11.21 -4.69
N ASP A 195 -55.63 -12.18 -5.14
CA ASP A 195 -55.43 -12.84 -6.44
C ASP A 195 -55.59 -11.90 -7.64
N ASP A 196 -56.30 -10.77 -7.49
CA ASP A 196 -56.65 -9.86 -8.58
C ASP A 196 -55.79 -8.59 -8.64
N TYR A 197 -55.21 -8.14 -7.52
CA TYR A 197 -54.55 -6.84 -7.41
C TYR A 197 -53.18 -6.91 -6.77
N VAL A 198 -52.27 -6.08 -7.29
CA VAL A 198 -50.97 -5.74 -6.65
C VAL A 198 -51.03 -4.32 -6.07
N LEU A 199 -50.16 -4.03 -5.09
CA LEU A 199 -50.15 -2.76 -4.33
C LEU A 199 -50.08 -1.50 -5.20
N THR A 200 -49.46 -1.57 -6.36
CA THR A 200 -49.23 -0.43 -7.26
C THR A 200 -50.26 -0.34 -8.39
N ASP A 201 -51.23 -1.27 -8.45
CA ASP A 201 -52.27 -1.20 -9.48
C ASP A 201 -53.13 0.05 -9.25
N LYS A 202 -53.42 0.74 -10.35
CA LYS A 202 -54.26 1.94 -10.35
C LYS A 202 -55.72 1.56 -10.46
N ILE A 203 -56.46 1.75 -9.41
CA ILE A 203 -57.92 1.44 -9.35
C ILE A 203 -58.77 2.69 -9.22
N ALA A 204 -59.99 2.59 -9.71
CA ALA A 204 -61.01 3.63 -9.61
C ALA A 204 -61.75 3.56 -8.26
N PRO A 205 -62.49 4.59 -7.84
CA PRO A 205 -63.17 4.64 -6.54
C PRO A 205 -64.06 3.44 -6.27
N ARG A 206 -64.77 2.91 -7.27
CA ARG A 206 -65.63 1.76 -7.11
C ARG A 206 -64.88 0.48 -6.74
N ALA A 207 -63.74 0.22 -7.42
CA ALA A 207 -62.91 -0.94 -7.13
C ALA A 207 -62.24 -0.82 -5.75
N PHE A 208 -61.86 0.39 -5.33
CA PHE A 208 -61.35 0.65 -3.99
C PHE A 208 -62.39 0.45 -2.91
N SER A 209 -63.65 0.89 -3.15
CA SER A 209 -64.81 0.65 -2.24
C SER A 209 -65.08 -0.86 -2.08
N GLU A 210 -65.05 -1.64 -3.18
CA GLU A 210 -65.21 -3.09 -3.15
C GLU A 210 -64.05 -3.80 -2.44
N LEU A 211 -62.83 -3.26 -2.51
CA LEU A 211 -61.63 -3.82 -1.85
C LEU A 211 -61.59 -3.55 -0.35
N THR A 212 -62.10 -2.37 0.09
CA THR A 212 -62.01 -1.89 1.49
C THR A 212 -63.32 -2.07 2.27
N ASP A 213 -64.41 -2.45 1.60
CA ASP A 213 -65.76 -2.50 2.15
C ASP A 213 -66.25 -1.14 2.69
N LEU A 214 -65.67 -0.03 2.19
CA LEU A 214 -66.10 1.35 2.51
C LEU A 214 -67.22 1.82 1.61
N ASP A 215 -68.08 2.70 2.14
CA ASP A 215 -69.16 3.30 1.35
C ASP A 215 -68.56 4.09 0.16
N ILE A 216 -69.15 3.87 -1.02
CA ILE A 216 -68.68 4.50 -2.27
C ILE A 216 -68.68 6.02 -2.23
N GLU A 217 -69.58 6.64 -1.49
CA GLU A 217 -69.62 8.11 -1.38
C GLU A 217 -68.44 8.64 -0.54
N ILE A 218 -68.05 7.90 0.50
CA ILE A 218 -66.85 8.21 1.30
C ILE A 218 -65.60 8.09 0.42
N VAL A 219 -65.50 7.00 -0.33
CA VAL A 219 -64.38 6.76 -1.22
C VAL A 219 -64.28 7.84 -2.32
N ARG A 220 -65.39 8.28 -2.88
CA ARG A 220 -65.40 9.39 -3.87
C ARG A 220 -64.86 10.69 -3.26
N VAL A 221 -65.25 11.03 -2.03
CA VAL A 221 -64.75 12.20 -1.33
C VAL A 221 -63.26 12.06 -1.07
N LEU A 222 -62.80 10.88 -0.67
CA LEU A 222 -61.39 10.57 -0.45
C LEU A 222 -60.55 10.78 -1.74
N TYR A 223 -61.04 10.23 -2.88
CA TYR A 223 -60.39 10.41 -4.17
C TYR A 223 -60.39 11.88 -4.63
N MET A 224 -61.42 12.64 -4.34
CA MET A 224 -61.44 14.09 -4.62
C MET A 224 -60.44 14.84 -3.75
N ALA A 225 -60.31 14.51 -2.49
CA ALA A 225 -59.34 15.11 -1.57
C ALA A 225 -57.92 14.79 -2.01
N TYR A 226 -57.63 13.54 -2.37
CA TYR A 226 -56.32 13.13 -2.90
C TYR A 226 -55.96 13.88 -4.22
N ALA A 227 -56.92 13.95 -5.17
CA ALA A 227 -56.72 14.67 -6.42
C ALA A 227 -56.44 16.17 -6.19
N TYR A 228 -57.10 16.77 -5.23
CA TYR A 228 -56.89 18.16 -4.84
C TYR A 228 -55.49 18.38 -4.24
N GLU A 229 -55.08 17.53 -3.34
CA GLU A 229 -53.76 17.58 -2.70
C GLU A 229 -52.63 17.39 -3.72
N GLN A 230 -52.81 16.48 -4.69
CA GLN A 230 -51.86 16.25 -5.79
C GLN A 230 -51.91 17.36 -6.86
N GLY A 231 -52.72 18.41 -6.67
CA GLY A 231 -52.89 19.50 -7.64
C GLY A 231 -53.59 19.11 -8.94
N GLN A 232 -54.21 17.93 -8.97
CA GLN A 232 -54.93 17.38 -10.14
C GLN A 232 -56.41 17.76 -10.08
N ASN A 233 -56.76 18.97 -10.40
CA ASN A 233 -58.17 19.42 -10.32
C ASN A 233 -59.04 18.92 -11.48
N GLY A 234 -58.46 18.39 -12.57
CA GLY A 234 -59.20 17.89 -13.74
C GLY A 234 -60.22 16.82 -13.40
N PRO A 235 -59.84 15.71 -12.73
CA PRO A 235 -60.75 14.61 -12.36
C PRO A 235 -61.94 15.04 -11.50
N ILE A 236 -61.75 16.06 -10.64
CA ILE A 236 -62.84 16.57 -9.79
C ILE A 236 -63.96 17.17 -10.64
N PHE A 237 -63.65 17.78 -11.79
CA PHE A 237 -64.62 18.40 -12.68
C PHE A 237 -65.13 17.52 -13.82
N THR A 238 -64.31 16.51 -14.26
CA THR A 238 -64.61 15.68 -15.43
C THR A 238 -65.23 14.33 -15.09
N GLY A 239 -65.13 13.86 -13.87
CA GLY A 239 -65.67 12.59 -13.41
C GLY A 239 -64.70 11.82 -12.55
N ILE A 240 -64.89 11.88 -11.23
CA ILE A 240 -64.02 11.21 -10.23
C ILE A 240 -64.08 9.69 -10.36
N ASP A 241 -65.14 9.11 -10.88
CA ASP A 241 -65.36 7.66 -11.00
C ASP A 241 -64.38 7.00 -12.04
N GLU A 242 -63.77 7.79 -12.93
CA GLU A 242 -62.78 7.32 -13.88
C GLU A 242 -61.35 7.59 -13.43
N TYR A 243 -61.16 8.37 -12.37
CA TYR A 243 -59.84 8.69 -11.84
C TYR A 243 -59.25 7.50 -11.11
N LYS A 244 -58.05 7.07 -11.53
CA LYS A 244 -57.37 5.90 -10.99
C LYS A 244 -56.12 6.29 -10.21
N VAL A 245 -56.01 5.79 -9.00
CA VAL A 245 -54.88 6.01 -8.07
C VAL A 245 -54.28 4.66 -7.69
N PRO A 246 -52.94 4.56 -7.52
CA PRO A 246 -52.32 3.36 -6.97
C PRO A 246 -52.92 2.98 -5.63
N ILE A 247 -53.16 1.68 -5.42
CA ILE A 247 -53.83 1.20 -4.20
C ILE A 247 -53.01 1.61 -2.97
N ILE A 248 -51.70 1.45 -3.00
CA ILE A 248 -50.81 1.82 -1.87
C ILE A 248 -50.97 3.30 -1.49
N ASP A 249 -50.94 4.20 -2.47
CA ASP A 249 -51.00 5.63 -2.23
C ASP A 249 -52.36 6.03 -1.63
N MET A 250 -53.43 5.36 -2.09
CA MET A 250 -54.78 5.60 -1.58
C MET A 250 -54.98 5.04 -0.17
N PHE A 251 -54.38 3.89 0.15
CA PHE A 251 -54.42 3.33 1.50
C PHE A 251 -53.70 4.20 2.52
N LEU A 252 -52.52 4.67 2.16
CA LEU A 252 -51.72 5.58 3.02
C LEU A 252 -52.49 6.90 3.24
N PHE A 253 -53.03 7.47 2.16
CA PHE A 253 -53.85 8.67 2.26
C PHE A 253 -55.12 8.49 3.09
N LEU A 254 -55.80 7.36 2.97
CA LEU A 254 -56.96 7.00 3.81
C LEU A 254 -56.59 6.98 5.29
N TYR A 255 -55.43 6.37 5.63
CA TYR A 255 -54.96 6.30 7.00
C TYR A 255 -54.59 7.66 7.56
N ASP A 256 -53.91 8.51 6.78
CA ASP A 256 -53.59 9.89 7.16
C ASP A 256 -54.85 10.70 7.43
N GLN A 257 -55.88 10.57 6.58
CA GLN A 257 -57.17 11.25 6.78
C GLN A 257 -57.95 10.70 7.99
N TYR A 258 -57.77 9.42 8.34
CA TYR A 258 -58.33 8.81 9.54
C TYR A 258 -57.60 9.34 10.80
N GLU A 259 -56.29 9.41 10.83
CA GLU A 259 -55.47 9.96 11.93
C GLU A 259 -55.79 11.46 12.17
N GLU A 260 -56.03 12.23 11.12
CA GLU A 260 -56.45 13.64 11.20
C GLU A 260 -57.90 13.82 11.62
N GLY A 261 -58.66 12.74 11.71
CA GLY A 261 -60.05 12.74 12.18
C GLY A 261 -61.11 13.16 11.15
N TYR A 262 -60.74 13.22 9.86
CA TYR A 262 -61.70 13.50 8.77
C TYR A 262 -62.53 12.29 8.38
N VAL A 263 -62.06 11.09 8.66
CA VAL A 263 -62.77 9.81 8.45
C VAL A 263 -62.99 9.16 9.81
N THR A 264 -64.23 8.71 10.08
CA THR A 264 -64.56 7.96 11.31
C THR A 264 -64.97 6.55 10.93
N LEU A 265 -64.33 5.56 11.56
CA LEU A 265 -64.60 4.14 11.34
C LEU A 265 -65.21 3.52 12.60
N ASP A 266 -65.90 2.39 12.46
CA ASP A 266 -66.30 1.60 13.62
C ASP A 266 -65.08 0.84 14.19
N ALA A 267 -65.22 0.29 15.43
CA ALA A 267 -64.10 -0.30 16.15
C ALA A 267 -63.51 -1.55 15.45
N ASP A 268 -64.30 -2.29 14.69
CA ASP A 268 -63.84 -3.46 13.93
C ASP A 268 -63.07 -3.05 12.68
N MET A 269 -63.48 -1.97 12.02
CA MET A 269 -62.76 -1.41 10.87
C MET A 269 -61.50 -0.67 11.26
N ASP A 270 -61.49 0.02 12.40
CA ASP A 270 -60.31 0.69 12.96
C ASP A 270 -59.15 -0.28 13.20
N GLU A 271 -59.42 -1.42 13.91
CA GLU A 271 -58.41 -2.44 14.15
C GLU A 271 -57.84 -3.02 12.82
N LYS A 272 -58.72 -3.34 11.87
CA LYS A 272 -58.33 -3.88 10.55
C LYS A 272 -57.54 -2.87 9.73
N LEU A 273 -57.93 -1.59 9.71
CA LEU A 273 -57.25 -0.53 8.97
C LEU A 273 -55.86 -0.30 9.55
N THR A 274 -55.73 -0.26 10.89
CA THR A 274 -54.44 -0.06 11.58
C THR A 274 -53.50 -1.23 11.33
N ASP A 275 -53.97 -2.47 11.40
CA ASP A 275 -53.13 -3.65 11.12
C ASP A 275 -52.71 -3.71 9.66
N LEU A 276 -53.58 -3.38 8.74
CA LEU A 276 -53.28 -3.32 7.32
C LEU A 276 -52.27 -2.19 7.02
N TYR A 277 -52.48 -1.00 7.61
CA TYR A 277 -51.55 0.12 7.48
C TYR A 277 -50.17 -0.27 7.96
N ASN A 278 -50.03 -0.85 9.16
CA ASN A 278 -48.74 -1.27 9.67
C ASN A 278 -48.02 -2.24 8.71
N THR A 279 -48.77 -3.21 8.17
CA THR A 279 -48.24 -4.19 7.22
C THR A 279 -47.79 -3.53 5.90
N LEU A 280 -48.58 -2.63 5.34
CA LEU A 280 -48.30 -1.95 4.10
C LEU A 280 -47.20 -0.91 4.26
N HIS A 281 -47.22 -0.18 5.37
CA HIS A 281 -46.18 0.81 5.70
C HIS A 281 -44.82 0.14 5.91
N ASP A 282 -44.77 -0.97 6.65
CA ASP A 282 -43.54 -1.76 6.81
C ASP A 282 -43.03 -2.30 5.47
N ALA A 283 -43.93 -2.80 4.61
CA ALA A 283 -43.55 -3.22 3.25
C ALA A 283 -43.02 -2.05 2.41
N GLN A 284 -43.68 -0.89 2.51
CA GLN A 284 -43.23 0.32 1.81
C GLN A 284 -41.87 0.78 2.32
N LEU A 285 -41.66 0.86 3.64
CA LEU A 285 -40.35 1.25 4.22
C LEU A 285 -39.22 0.31 3.80
N GLN A 286 -39.53 -0.98 3.57
CA GLN A 286 -38.54 -1.92 3.08
C GLN A 286 -38.24 -1.80 1.59
N LEU A 287 -39.21 -1.43 0.77
CA LEU A 287 -39.09 -1.44 -0.70
C LEU A 287 -39.06 -0.06 -1.34
N GLN A 288 -39.35 1.01 -0.61
CA GLN A 288 -39.40 2.35 -1.14
C GLN A 288 -38.82 3.36 -0.14
N GLY A 289 -37.82 4.15 -0.57
CA GLY A 289 -37.23 5.27 0.19
C GLY A 289 -37.80 6.62 -0.25
N GLU A 290 -37.08 7.68 0.08
CA GLU A 290 -37.46 9.05 -0.32
C GLU A 290 -37.35 9.25 -1.84
N ASP A 291 -36.22 8.84 -2.43
CA ASP A 291 -35.90 9.08 -3.85
C ASP A 291 -35.93 7.81 -4.72
N TYR A 292 -35.82 6.62 -4.12
CA TYR A 292 -35.64 5.35 -4.82
C TYR A 292 -36.63 4.27 -4.37
N SER A 293 -37.05 3.44 -5.32
CA SER A 293 -37.64 2.12 -5.07
C SER A 293 -36.55 1.05 -5.08
N ARG A 294 -36.64 0.07 -4.19
CA ARG A 294 -35.73 -1.06 -4.07
C ARG A 294 -36.36 -2.35 -4.63
N LEU A 295 -35.74 -2.90 -5.67
CA LEU A 295 -36.04 -4.22 -6.17
C LEU A 295 -35.03 -5.21 -5.58
N VAL A 296 -35.49 -6.36 -5.11
CA VAL A 296 -34.61 -7.40 -4.55
C VAL A 296 -34.74 -8.66 -5.39
N LEU A 297 -33.63 -9.09 -5.96
CA LEU A 297 -33.53 -10.33 -6.71
C LEU A 297 -32.73 -11.36 -5.91
N THR A 298 -33.21 -12.59 -5.88
CA THR A 298 -32.44 -13.74 -5.42
C THR A 298 -32.04 -14.58 -6.63
N VAL A 299 -30.74 -14.75 -6.84
CA VAL A 299 -30.20 -15.44 -8.01
C VAL A 299 -29.43 -16.71 -7.60
N SER A 300 -29.43 -17.70 -8.47
CA SER A 300 -28.74 -18.99 -8.26
C SER A 300 -27.33 -19.05 -8.84
N VAL A 301 -26.79 -17.91 -9.33
CA VAL A 301 -25.42 -17.83 -9.83
C VAL A 301 -24.43 -17.63 -8.67
N PRO A 302 -23.15 -18.08 -8.83
CA PRO A 302 -22.09 -17.82 -7.86
C PRO A 302 -21.86 -16.31 -7.65
N THR A 303 -21.14 -15.95 -6.58
CA THR A 303 -20.79 -14.54 -6.30
C THR A 303 -19.75 -13.97 -7.25
N GLU A 304 -19.03 -14.83 -8.00
CA GLU A 304 -18.01 -14.43 -8.99
C GLU A 304 -17.90 -15.49 -10.09
N GLY A 305 -17.26 -15.12 -11.19
CA GLY A 305 -17.06 -15.96 -12.37
C GLY A 305 -17.89 -15.50 -13.58
N ASP A 306 -17.64 -16.10 -14.72
CA ASP A 306 -18.23 -15.67 -16.02
C ASP A 306 -19.76 -15.71 -16.02
N GLU A 307 -20.35 -16.70 -15.32
CA GLU A 307 -21.81 -16.82 -15.19
C GLU A 307 -22.38 -15.65 -14.39
N ALA A 308 -21.78 -15.31 -13.25
CA ALA A 308 -22.19 -14.18 -12.42
C ALA A 308 -22.05 -12.85 -13.16
N TYR A 309 -20.94 -12.65 -13.88
CA TYR A 309 -20.69 -11.41 -14.60
C TYR A 309 -21.64 -11.23 -15.79
N THR A 310 -21.94 -12.31 -16.51
CA THR A 310 -22.93 -12.30 -17.57
C THR A 310 -24.32 -11.95 -17.03
N ALA A 311 -24.70 -12.56 -15.92
CA ALA A 311 -25.97 -12.25 -15.25
C ALA A 311 -26.07 -10.77 -14.81
N MET A 312 -24.96 -10.19 -14.29
CA MET A 312 -24.94 -8.77 -13.91
C MET A 312 -25.10 -7.85 -15.14
N ASP A 313 -24.47 -8.19 -16.25
CA ASP A 313 -24.62 -7.42 -17.49
C ASP A 313 -26.03 -7.53 -18.06
N ASP A 314 -26.66 -8.71 -18.01
CA ASP A 314 -28.05 -8.90 -18.41
C ASP A 314 -29.01 -8.07 -17.55
N ILE A 315 -28.84 -8.09 -16.23
CA ILE A 315 -29.65 -7.29 -15.29
C ILE A 315 -29.48 -5.79 -15.61
N ARG A 316 -28.25 -5.31 -15.79
CA ARG A 316 -27.98 -3.92 -16.17
C ARG A 316 -28.64 -3.54 -17.52
N ASN A 317 -28.58 -4.44 -18.50
CA ASN A 317 -29.15 -4.22 -19.80
C ASN A 317 -30.69 -4.17 -19.76
N ILE A 318 -31.33 -5.00 -18.93
CA ILE A 318 -32.78 -4.96 -18.69
C ILE A 318 -33.17 -3.63 -18.05
N CYS A 319 -32.50 -3.22 -16.97
CA CYS A 319 -32.76 -1.93 -16.33
C CYS A 319 -32.60 -0.76 -17.32
N ALA A 320 -31.57 -0.80 -18.17
CA ALA A 320 -31.27 0.26 -19.14
C ALA A 320 -32.35 0.44 -20.24
N LYS A 321 -33.30 -0.52 -20.41
CA LYS A 321 -34.44 -0.38 -21.32
C LYS A 321 -35.49 0.59 -20.78
N TYR A 322 -35.59 0.72 -19.47
CA TYR A 322 -36.67 1.44 -18.78
C TYR A 322 -36.19 2.66 -18.00
N TYR A 323 -34.93 2.67 -17.57
CA TYR A 323 -34.30 3.73 -16.76
C TYR A 323 -33.00 4.20 -17.39
N ASN A 324 -32.59 5.45 -17.09
CA ASN A 324 -31.25 5.89 -17.47
C ASN A 324 -30.19 5.15 -16.65
N LYS A 325 -29.08 4.81 -17.29
CA LYS A 325 -27.98 4.06 -16.63
C LYS A 325 -27.41 4.76 -15.39
N SER A 326 -27.46 6.11 -15.36
CA SER A 326 -26.98 6.90 -14.23
C SER A 326 -27.87 6.83 -13.00
N ASP A 327 -29.14 6.45 -13.18
CA ASP A 327 -30.15 6.54 -12.15
C ASP A 327 -30.44 5.17 -11.51
N VAL A 328 -29.79 4.12 -12.00
CA VAL A 328 -29.91 2.75 -11.51
C VAL A 328 -28.65 2.36 -10.73
N ILE A 329 -28.82 1.92 -9.49
CA ILE A 329 -27.74 1.48 -8.62
C ILE A 329 -27.96 0.00 -8.28
N LEU A 330 -27.00 -0.86 -8.64
CA LEU A 330 -27.00 -2.28 -8.28
C LEU A 330 -26.10 -2.50 -7.06
N VAL A 331 -26.58 -3.22 -6.08
CA VAL A 331 -25.87 -3.53 -4.85
C VAL A 331 -25.98 -5.02 -4.55
N GLY A 332 -24.87 -5.68 -4.28
CA GLY A 332 -24.78 -7.11 -3.96
C GLY A 332 -23.36 -7.61 -4.13
N ASP A 333 -23.06 -8.80 -3.60
CA ASP A 333 -21.72 -9.38 -3.68
C ASP A 333 -21.28 -9.59 -5.14
N CYS A 334 -22.15 -10.14 -5.99
CA CYS A 334 -21.87 -10.30 -7.43
C CYS A 334 -21.56 -8.98 -8.11
N THR A 335 -22.29 -7.91 -7.79
CA THR A 335 -22.09 -6.58 -8.38
C THR A 335 -20.77 -5.99 -7.94
N SER A 336 -20.46 -6.08 -6.64
CA SER A 336 -19.21 -5.59 -6.07
C SER A 336 -18.00 -6.29 -6.68
N ASN A 337 -18.08 -7.62 -6.83
CA ASN A 337 -17.01 -8.42 -7.43
C ASN A 337 -16.81 -8.11 -8.92
N HIS A 338 -17.90 -7.86 -9.66
CA HIS A 338 -17.85 -7.43 -11.06
C HIS A 338 -17.20 -6.05 -11.22
N ASP A 339 -17.54 -5.09 -10.36
CA ASP A 339 -16.96 -3.75 -10.38
C ASP A 339 -15.47 -3.78 -9.98
N LEU A 340 -15.09 -4.62 -9.00
CA LEU A 340 -13.70 -4.89 -8.65
C LEU A 340 -12.92 -5.46 -9.84
N MET A 341 -13.47 -6.45 -10.53
CA MET A 341 -12.84 -7.04 -11.72
C MET A 341 -12.62 -6.00 -12.82
N SER A 342 -13.63 -5.18 -13.12
CA SER A 342 -13.56 -4.19 -14.19
C SER A 342 -12.49 -3.10 -13.95
N SER A 343 -12.29 -2.72 -12.69
CA SER A 343 -11.32 -1.69 -12.29
C SER A 343 -9.92 -2.24 -12.05
N PHE A 344 -9.80 -3.52 -11.69
CA PHE A 344 -8.54 -4.15 -11.29
C PHE A 344 -7.45 -4.08 -12.38
N ALA A 345 -7.80 -4.32 -13.64
CA ALA A 345 -6.83 -4.29 -14.73
C ALA A 345 -6.14 -2.92 -14.86
N THR A 346 -6.91 -1.85 -14.71
CA THR A 346 -6.41 -0.47 -14.74
C THR A 346 -5.56 -0.16 -13.52
N ASP A 347 -6.05 -0.51 -12.32
CA ASP A 347 -5.34 -0.30 -11.07
C ASP A 347 -4.01 -1.05 -11.02
N ASN A 348 -3.98 -2.28 -11.50
CA ASN A 348 -2.76 -3.08 -11.58
C ASN A 348 -1.67 -2.41 -12.43
N ILE A 349 -2.04 -1.88 -13.60
CA ILE A 349 -1.10 -1.17 -14.47
C ILE A 349 -0.60 0.11 -13.79
N ILE A 350 -1.50 0.91 -13.23
CA ILE A 350 -1.16 2.18 -12.56
C ILE A 350 -0.19 1.91 -11.40
N ILE A 351 -0.51 0.98 -10.51
CA ILE A 351 0.31 0.65 -9.35
C ILE A 351 1.68 0.12 -9.77
N SER A 352 1.71 -0.83 -10.73
CA SER A 352 2.97 -1.42 -11.19
C SER A 352 3.90 -0.40 -11.83
N VAL A 353 3.37 0.47 -12.70
CA VAL A 353 4.16 1.53 -13.35
C VAL A 353 4.62 2.57 -12.34
N LEU A 354 3.73 3.01 -11.45
CA LEU A 354 4.03 4.05 -10.47
C LEU A 354 5.06 3.56 -9.45
N THR A 355 4.91 2.32 -8.96
CA THR A 355 5.89 1.70 -8.05
C THR A 355 7.25 1.58 -8.70
N ALA A 356 7.32 1.05 -9.92
CA ALA A 356 8.57 0.93 -10.66
C ALA A 356 9.23 2.31 -10.92
N LEU A 357 8.42 3.32 -11.27
CA LEU A 357 8.90 4.69 -11.49
C LEU A 357 9.46 5.31 -10.22
N PHE A 358 8.76 5.23 -9.10
CA PHE A 358 9.22 5.77 -7.82
C PHE A 358 10.51 5.10 -7.37
N VAL A 359 10.57 3.76 -7.42
CA VAL A 359 11.78 3.00 -7.10
C VAL A 359 12.92 3.39 -8.02
N MET A 360 12.68 3.54 -9.32
CA MET A 360 13.70 3.95 -10.30
C MET A 360 14.26 5.35 -9.99
N ILE A 361 13.40 6.30 -9.63
CA ILE A 361 13.81 7.66 -9.24
C ILE A 361 14.70 7.61 -7.98
N ILE A 362 14.30 6.87 -6.95
CA ILE A 362 15.09 6.75 -5.71
C ILE A 362 16.46 6.13 -5.99
N LEU A 363 16.49 5.04 -6.76
CA LEU A 363 17.73 4.38 -7.12
C LEU A 363 18.64 5.25 -8.01
N LEU A 364 18.05 6.08 -8.87
CA LEU A 364 18.78 7.05 -9.68
C LEU A 364 19.59 8.02 -8.80
N PHE A 365 18.97 8.55 -7.75
CA PHE A 365 19.63 9.42 -6.78
C PHE A 365 20.63 8.67 -5.90
N THR A 366 20.30 7.44 -5.52
CA THR A 366 21.17 6.60 -4.66
C THR A 366 22.47 6.22 -5.36
N PHE A 367 22.39 5.73 -6.59
CA PHE A 367 23.55 5.22 -7.34
C PHE A 367 24.18 6.24 -8.29
N GLN A 368 23.54 7.37 -8.51
CA GLN A 368 23.98 8.40 -9.46
C GLN A 368 24.31 7.82 -10.85
N SER A 369 23.51 6.86 -11.29
CA SER A 369 23.61 6.21 -12.60
C SER A 369 22.20 5.91 -13.09
N ALA A 370 21.91 6.18 -14.36
CA ALA A 370 20.59 5.90 -14.95
C ALA A 370 20.45 4.42 -15.38
N GLY A 371 21.54 3.77 -15.76
CA GLY A 371 21.50 2.39 -16.25
C GLY A 371 21.30 1.35 -15.14
N LEU A 372 21.92 1.57 -13.98
CA LEU A 372 21.85 0.60 -12.88
C LEU A 372 20.42 0.43 -12.34
N PRO A 373 19.64 1.48 -12.04
CA PRO A 373 18.24 1.34 -11.61
C PRO A 373 17.38 0.49 -12.56
N ILE A 374 17.55 0.68 -13.87
CA ILE A 374 16.77 -0.08 -14.86
C ILE A 374 17.05 -1.58 -14.75
N LEU A 375 18.33 -1.96 -14.59
CA LEU A 375 18.72 -3.36 -14.45
C LEU A 375 18.19 -3.99 -13.16
N LEU A 376 18.20 -3.23 -12.06
CA LEU A 376 17.71 -3.68 -10.77
C LEU A 376 16.18 -3.84 -10.78
N VAL A 377 15.46 -2.82 -11.23
CA VAL A 377 14.00 -2.86 -11.33
C VAL A 377 13.54 -3.99 -12.25
N LEU A 378 14.21 -4.20 -13.40
CA LEU A 378 13.89 -5.31 -14.32
C LEU A 378 14.07 -6.67 -13.65
N THR A 379 15.11 -6.85 -12.83
CA THR A 379 15.35 -8.12 -12.11
C THR A 379 14.26 -8.38 -11.09
N ILE A 380 13.86 -7.38 -10.32
CA ILE A 380 12.81 -7.53 -9.31
C ILE A 380 11.42 -7.65 -9.94
N GLN A 381 11.12 -6.87 -10.98
CA GLN A 381 9.87 -7.03 -11.75
C GLN A 381 9.77 -8.45 -12.33
N GLY A 382 10.88 -9.00 -12.79
CA GLY A 382 10.95 -10.38 -13.22
C GLY A 382 10.62 -11.38 -12.12
N SER A 383 11.09 -11.15 -10.90
CA SER A 383 10.75 -12.00 -9.75
C SER A 383 9.25 -11.95 -9.42
N ILE A 384 8.60 -10.78 -9.57
CA ILE A 384 7.16 -10.62 -9.39
C ILE A 384 6.39 -11.43 -10.45
N TRP A 385 6.75 -11.29 -11.72
CA TRP A 385 6.10 -12.05 -12.79
C TRP A 385 6.27 -13.56 -12.64
N ILE A 386 7.47 -14.03 -12.24
CA ILE A 386 7.70 -15.46 -11.96
C ILE A 386 6.86 -15.92 -10.76
N ASN A 387 6.75 -15.10 -9.71
CA ASN A 387 5.91 -15.40 -8.55
C ASN A 387 4.44 -15.62 -8.96
N PHE A 388 3.89 -14.72 -9.75
CA PHE A 388 2.49 -14.78 -10.17
C PHE A 388 2.22 -15.64 -11.42
N SER A 389 3.25 -16.17 -12.07
CA SER A 389 3.10 -17.24 -13.07
C SER A 389 2.84 -18.62 -12.44
N VAL A 390 3.25 -18.83 -11.18
CA VAL A 390 3.09 -20.13 -10.50
C VAL A 390 1.62 -20.55 -10.37
N PRO A 391 0.66 -19.71 -9.92
CA PRO A 391 -0.75 -20.06 -9.89
C PRO A 391 -1.28 -20.52 -11.26
N THR A 392 -0.97 -19.79 -12.32
CA THR A 392 -1.36 -20.16 -13.69
C THR A 392 -0.81 -21.53 -14.10
N LEU A 393 0.45 -21.84 -13.74
CA LEU A 393 1.07 -23.15 -14.02
C LEU A 393 0.46 -24.30 -13.22
N THR A 394 -0.02 -24.02 -12.02
CA THR A 394 -0.61 -25.03 -11.12
C THR A 394 -2.13 -25.13 -11.23
N GLY A 395 -2.77 -24.32 -12.09
CA GLY A 395 -4.23 -24.26 -12.22
C GLY A 395 -4.92 -23.63 -11.01
N GLY A 396 -4.19 -22.83 -10.24
CA GLY A 396 -4.71 -22.09 -9.09
C GLY A 396 -5.13 -20.67 -9.45
N SER A 397 -5.76 -19.99 -8.48
CA SER A 397 -6.15 -18.60 -8.57
C SER A 397 -5.47 -17.76 -7.49
N VAL A 398 -5.46 -16.44 -7.66
CA VAL A 398 -4.87 -15.48 -6.71
C VAL A 398 -5.93 -14.46 -6.31
N PHE A 399 -6.03 -14.20 -5.02
CA PHE A 399 -6.87 -13.09 -4.55
C PHE A 399 -6.30 -11.75 -5.04
N PHE A 400 -7.13 -10.94 -5.69
CA PHE A 400 -6.68 -9.71 -6.37
C PHE A 400 -5.94 -8.73 -5.44
N ILE A 401 -6.43 -8.59 -4.19
CA ILE A 401 -5.78 -7.74 -3.18
C ILE A 401 -4.40 -8.29 -2.82
N ALA A 402 -4.28 -9.63 -2.66
CA ALA A 402 -2.99 -10.25 -2.37
C ALA A 402 -1.99 -10.02 -3.51
N TYR A 403 -2.44 -10.03 -4.76
CA TYR A 403 -1.59 -9.68 -5.90
C TYR A 403 -1.07 -8.24 -5.80
N LEU A 404 -1.95 -7.26 -5.60
CA LEU A 404 -1.58 -5.83 -5.55
C LEU A 404 -0.64 -5.52 -4.38
N ILE A 405 -0.97 -6.02 -3.19
CA ILE A 405 -0.16 -5.83 -1.99
C ILE A 405 1.22 -6.47 -2.15
N VAL A 406 1.25 -7.75 -2.55
CA VAL A 406 2.51 -8.49 -2.64
C VAL A 406 3.39 -7.96 -3.75
N SER A 407 2.84 -7.54 -4.90
CA SER A 407 3.64 -6.93 -5.97
C SER A 407 4.31 -5.63 -5.51
N ALA A 408 3.58 -4.77 -4.79
CA ALA A 408 4.12 -3.52 -4.23
C ALA A 408 5.17 -3.79 -3.12
N ILE A 409 4.88 -4.71 -2.18
CA ILE A 409 5.82 -5.10 -1.12
C ILE A 409 7.06 -5.76 -1.74
N GLN A 410 6.90 -6.68 -2.66
CA GLN A 410 8.00 -7.39 -3.30
C GLN A 410 8.89 -6.43 -4.06
N MET A 411 8.34 -5.48 -4.83
CA MET A 411 9.14 -4.43 -5.48
C MET A 411 9.90 -3.58 -4.45
N GLY A 412 9.26 -3.13 -3.39
CA GLY A 412 9.86 -2.24 -2.39
C GLY A 412 10.84 -2.94 -1.44
N ALA A 413 10.48 -4.12 -0.90
CA ALA A 413 11.29 -4.78 0.13
C ALA A 413 12.38 -5.71 -0.44
N THR A 414 12.18 -6.29 -1.63
CA THR A 414 13.20 -7.19 -2.19
C THR A 414 14.23 -6.48 -3.06
N ILE A 415 13.96 -5.25 -3.49
CA ILE A 415 14.95 -4.41 -4.17
C ILE A 415 16.18 -4.14 -3.27
N ASP A 416 15.98 -4.18 -1.95
CA ASP A 416 17.06 -4.01 -0.97
C ASP A 416 18.18 -5.02 -1.14
N TYR A 417 17.84 -6.27 -1.48
CA TYR A 417 18.84 -7.30 -1.77
C TYR A 417 19.67 -6.94 -3.00
N ALA A 418 19.02 -6.40 -4.01
CA ALA A 418 19.69 -5.92 -5.22
C ALA A 418 20.54 -4.67 -4.94
N ILE A 419 20.10 -3.77 -4.07
CA ILE A 419 20.86 -2.60 -3.61
C ILE A 419 22.15 -3.03 -2.91
N VAL A 420 22.06 -3.99 -1.99
CA VAL A 420 23.23 -4.50 -1.24
C VAL A 420 24.30 -5.08 -2.17
N ILE A 421 23.92 -5.94 -3.12
CA ILE A 421 24.87 -6.48 -4.10
C ILE A 421 25.45 -5.37 -4.96
N SER A 422 24.62 -4.48 -5.50
CA SER A 422 25.06 -3.44 -6.42
C SER A 422 25.94 -2.40 -5.74
N SER A 423 25.64 -2.02 -4.51
CA SER A 423 26.44 -1.09 -3.70
C SER A 423 27.85 -1.68 -3.44
N ARG A 424 27.92 -2.94 -3.00
CA ARG A 424 29.20 -3.64 -2.80
C ARG A 424 29.99 -3.78 -4.11
N TYR A 425 29.33 -4.16 -5.20
CA TYR A 425 29.95 -4.24 -6.52
C TYR A 425 30.57 -2.91 -6.96
N MET A 426 29.82 -1.81 -6.82
CA MET A 426 30.29 -0.46 -7.19
C MET A 426 31.48 0.02 -6.37
N VAL A 427 31.63 -0.44 -5.12
CA VAL A 427 32.81 -0.17 -4.28
C VAL A 427 33.99 -1.04 -4.69
N LEU A 428 33.79 -2.35 -4.80
CA LEU A 428 34.87 -3.31 -5.04
C LEU A 428 35.46 -3.20 -6.45
N LYS A 429 34.67 -2.88 -7.49
CA LYS A 429 35.17 -2.70 -8.86
C LYS A 429 36.16 -1.53 -9.02
N LYS A 430 36.19 -0.59 -8.06
CA LYS A 430 37.17 0.49 -8.02
C LYS A 430 38.52 0.05 -7.41
N GLN A 431 38.55 -1.08 -6.70
CA GLN A 431 39.71 -1.56 -5.94
C GLN A 431 40.37 -2.78 -6.59
N MET A 432 39.59 -3.58 -7.36
CA MET A 432 40.06 -4.82 -7.96
C MET A 432 39.43 -5.06 -9.35
N PRO A 433 39.97 -6.01 -10.15
CA PRO A 433 39.39 -6.37 -11.45
C PRO A 433 37.93 -6.83 -11.34
N ILE A 434 37.07 -6.46 -12.30
CA ILE A 434 35.62 -6.70 -12.32
C ILE A 434 35.27 -8.17 -12.02
N HIS A 435 36.07 -9.11 -12.55
CA HIS A 435 35.84 -10.55 -12.35
C HIS A 435 36.11 -11.04 -10.93
N GLU A 436 37.04 -10.42 -10.23
CA GLU A 436 37.34 -10.69 -8.81
C GLU A 436 36.35 -9.92 -7.92
N ALA A 437 36.03 -8.68 -8.30
CA ALA A 437 35.09 -7.86 -7.59
C ALA A 437 33.70 -8.53 -7.45
N ILE A 438 33.19 -9.19 -8.48
CA ILE A 438 31.88 -9.85 -8.40
C ILE A 438 31.90 -11.07 -7.46
N ILE A 439 33.01 -11.83 -7.42
CA ILE A 439 33.14 -12.99 -6.52
C ILE A 439 33.14 -12.50 -5.07
N GLU A 440 33.90 -11.47 -4.80
CA GLU A 440 33.99 -10.90 -3.45
C GLU A 440 32.68 -10.19 -3.04
N THR A 441 32.02 -9.50 -3.98
CA THR A 441 30.69 -8.93 -3.77
C THR A 441 29.68 -9.96 -3.29
N ILE A 442 29.61 -11.09 -3.97
CA ILE A 442 28.67 -12.16 -3.59
C ILE A 442 29.03 -12.73 -2.23
N ASN A 443 30.31 -12.96 -1.94
CA ASN A 443 30.74 -13.46 -0.63
C ASN A 443 30.36 -12.52 0.52
N GLN A 444 30.54 -11.22 0.35
CA GLN A 444 30.23 -10.24 1.38
C GLN A 444 28.73 -9.97 1.52
N ALA A 445 27.97 -9.97 0.43
CA ALA A 445 26.54 -9.70 0.44
C ALA A 445 25.68 -10.91 0.86
N PHE A 446 26.16 -12.13 0.58
CA PHE A 446 25.39 -13.37 0.80
C PHE A 446 24.88 -13.55 2.22
N PRO A 447 25.67 -13.40 3.30
CA PRO A 447 25.19 -13.60 4.66
C PRO A 447 23.98 -12.71 4.98
N THR A 448 24.03 -11.45 4.59
CA THR A 448 22.96 -10.48 4.84
C THR A 448 21.71 -10.82 4.07
N ILE A 449 21.81 -11.09 2.77
CA ILE A 449 20.68 -11.40 1.90
C ILE A 449 20.05 -12.73 2.29
N PHE A 450 20.87 -13.75 2.55
CA PHE A 450 20.38 -15.08 2.93
C PHE A 450 19.64 -15.03 4.27
N THR A 451 20.18 -14.33 5.28
CA THR A 451 19.57 -14.26 6.61
C THR A 451 18.26 -13.51 6.57
N SER A 452 18.26 -12.27 6.04
CA SER A 452 17.03 -11.45 5.98
C SER A 452 15.98 -12.04 5.06
N GLY A 453 16.40 -12.58 3.93
CA GLY A 453 15.49 -13.19 2.98
C GLY A 453 14.88 -14.50 3.48
N THR A 454 15.65 -15.34 4.20
CA THR A 454 15.13 -16.56 4.82
C THR A 454 14.10 -16.23 5.92
N ILE A 455 14.36 -15.19 6.71
CA ILE A 455 13.40 -14.74 7.74
C ILE A 455 12.10 -14.29 7.08
N LEU A 456 12.16 -13.45 6.04
CA LEU A 456 10.96 -12.96 5.36
C LEU A 456 10.20 -14.08 4.64
N THR A 457 10.92 -14.98 3.96
CA THR A 457 10.36 -16.19 3.32
C THR A 457 9.68 -17.10 4.34
N GLY A 458 10.35 -17.39 5.45
CA GLY A 458 9.83 -18.24 6.51
C GLY A 458 8.61 -17.62 7.19
N ALA A 459 8.67 -16.33 7.50
CA ALA A 459 7.54 -15.60 8.05
C ALA A 459 6.32 -15.63 7.12
N GLY A 460 6.53 -15.41 5.82
CA GLY A 460 5.47 -15.48 4.82
C GLY A 460 4.78 -16.84 4.78
N PHE A 461 5.54 -17.93 4.70
CA PHE A 461 4.97 -19.27 4.71
C PHE A 461 4.30 -19.63 6.04
N LEU A 462 4.86 -19.23 7.18
CA LEU A 462 4.24 -19.43 8.50
C LEU A 462 2.90 -18.70 8.60
N ILE A 463 2.83 -17.43 8.18
CA ILE A 463 1.59 -16.67 8.13
C ILE A 463 0.58 -17.40 7.25
N GLY A 464 0.99 -17.85 6.07
CA GLY A 464 0.11 -18.58 5.14
C GLY A 464 -0.46 -19.89 5.67
N GLN A 465 0.20 -20.52 6.64
CA GLN A 465 -0.27 -21.77 7.25
C GLN A 465 -1.06 -21.56 8.56
N ILE A 466 -0.77 -20.49 9.30
CA ILE A 466 -1.35 -20.28 10.63
C ILE A 466 -2.57 -19.36 10.57
N ALA A 467 -2.60 -18.41 9.61
CA ALA A 467 -3.69 -17.45 9.49
C ALA A 467 -5.01 -18.15 9.21
N SER A 468 -6.05 -17.81 9.98
CA SER A 468 -7.43 -18.25 9.77
C SER A 468 -8.16 -17.39 8.73
N ASP A 469 -7.72 -16.16 8.52
CA ASP A 469 -8.21 -15.28 7.46
C ASP A 469 -7.57 -15.68 6.11
N ALA A 470 -8.41 -15.96 5.12
CA ALA A 470 -7.97 -16.42 3.81
C ALA A 470 -7.16 -15.39 3.04
N THR A 471 -7.48 -14.09 3.20
CA THR A 471 -6.75 -12.98 2.58
C THR A 471 -5.34 -12.90 3.12
N VAL A 472 -5.20 -12.93 4.45
CA VAL A 472 -3.90 -12.88 5.13
C VAL A 472 -3.06 -14.10 4.78
N ALA A 473 -3.66 -15.29 4.72
CA ALA A 473 -2.99 -16.53 4.31
C ALA A 473 -2.48 -16.43 2.86
N SER A 474 -3.30 -15.96 1.94
CA SER A 474 -2.95 -15.76 0.53
C SER A 474 -1.79 -14.78 0.35
N ILE A 475 -1.83 -13.63 1.05
CA ILE A 475 -0.73 -12.64 1.08
C ILE A 475 0.55 -13.29 1.61
N GLY A 476 0.45 -14.04 2.71
CA GLY A 476 1.60 -14.70 3.33
C GLY A 476 2.30 -15.68 2.39
N ILE A 477 1.55 -16.58 1.76
CA ILE A 477 2.08 -17.56 0.80
C ILE A 477 2.73 -16.87 -0.40
N ALA A 478 2.02 -15.90 -1.00
CA ALA A 478 2.52 -15.18 -2.17
C ALA A 478 3.78 -14.37 -1.85
N LEU A 479 3.85 -13.72 -0.68
CA LEU A 479 5.02 -12.97 -0.22
C LEU A 479 6.21 -13.90 0.07
N GLY A 480 5.98 -15.01 0.78
CA GLY A 480 7.04 -15.99 1.09
C GLY A 480 7.65 -16.57 -0.19
N ARG A 481 6.82 -17.00 -1.14
CA ARG A 481 7.25 -17.50 -2.45
C ARG A 481 7.97 -16.43 -3.27
N GLY A 482 7.40 -15.22 -3.33
CA GLY A 482 7.98 -14.10 -4.07
C GLY A 482 9.35 -13.68 -3.54
N THR A 483 9.52 -13.64 -2.22
CA THR A 483 10.82 -13.35 -1.59
C THR A 483 11.86 -14.42 -1.91
N LEU A 484 11.49 -15.70 -1.83
CA LEU A 484 12.40 -16.81 -2.19
C LEU A 484 12.88 -16.68 -3.64
N ILE A 485 11.98 -16.42 -4.57
CA ILE A 485 12.30 -16.21 -5.99
C ILE A 485 13.24 -14.99 -6.15
N SER A 486 12.94 -13.89 -5.46
CA SER A 486 13.78 -12.68 -5.50
C SER A 486 15.21 -12.96 -5.02
N ILE A 487 15.38 -13.70 -3.91
CA ILE A 487 16.71 -14.08 -3.39
C ILE A 487 17.48 -14.87 -4.44
N ILE A 488 16.84 -15.88 -5.06
CA ILE A 488 17.46 -16.72 -6.09
C ILE A 488 17.91 -15.84 -7.27
N LEU A 489 17.05 -14.96 -7.77
CA LEU A 489 17.39 -14.10 -8.90
C LEU A 489 18.50 -13.09 -8.54
N VAL A 490 18.45 -12.50 -7.35
CA VAL A 490 19.45 -11.53 -6.91
C VAL A 490 20.81 -12.20 -6.68
N LEU A 491 20.86 -13.42 -6.18
CA LEU A 491 22.14 -14.12 -5.95
C LEU A 491 22.72 -14.77 -7.21
N PHE A 492 21.87 -15.29 -8.12
CA PHE A 492 22.33 -16.12 -9.24
C PHE A 492 22.14 -15.49 -10.63
N VAL A 493 21.32 -14.44 -10.78
CA VAL A 493 21.07 -13.80 -12.07
C VAL A 493 21.59 -12.35 -12.10
N LEU A 494 21.32 -11.58 -11.05
CA LEU A 494 21.75 -10.18 -11.00
C LEU A 494 23.27 -9.99 -11.15
N PRO A 495 24.17 -10.81 -10.56
CA PRO A 495 25.61 -10.64 -10.74
C PRO A 495 26.06 -10.71 -12.19
N GLN A 496 25.42 -11.57 -13.00
CA GLN A 496 25.72 -11.70 -14.43
C GLN A 496 25.18 -10.50 -15.23
N ILE A 497 24.01 -9.98 -14.83
CA ILE A 497 23.44 -8.76 -15.41
C ILE A 497 24.35 -7.56 -15.11
N LEU A 498 24.91 -7.45 -13.90
CA LEU A 498 25.85 -6.39 -13.53
C LEU A 498 27.15 -6.49 -14.34
N LEU A 499 27.71 -7.72 -14.52
CA LEU A 499 28.90 -7.93 -15.32
C LEU A 499 28.70 -7.55 -16.79
N LEU A 500 27.57 -7.92 -17.38
CA LEU A 500 27.26 -7.63 -18.77
C LEU A 500 26.88 -6.15 -18.95
N GLY A 501 26.16 -5.59 -17.98
CA GLY A 501 25.66 -4.22 -17.96
C GLY A 501 26.67 -3.17 -17.50
N ASP A 502 27.88 -3.57 -17.08
CA ASP A 502 28.87 -2.64 -16.50
C ASP A 502 29.20 -1.47 -17.44
N ILE A 503 29.31 -1.74 -18.73
CA ILE A 503 29.52 -0.71 -19.77
C ILE A 503 28.35 0.30 -19.81
N ILE A 504 27.12 -0.17 -19.62
CA ILE A 504 25.92 0.68 -19.59
C ILE A 504 25.95 1.54 -18.33
N ILE A 505 26.27 0.93 -17.19
CA ILE A 505 26.36 1.60 -15.89
C ILE A 505 27.37 2.74 -15.93
N GLU A 506 28.55 2.52 -16.51
CA GLU A 506 29.62 3.53 -16.64
C GLU A 506 29.24 4.66 -17.60
N LYS A 507 28.65 4.33 -18.77
CA LYS A 507 28.24 5.35 -19.75
C LYS A 507 27.06 6.20 -19.31
N THR A 508 26.26 5.71 -18.36
CA THR A 508 25.08 6.42 -17.83
C THR A 508 25.31 7.00 -16.44
N ALA A 509 26.55 6.99 -15.95
CA ALA A 509 26.91 7.61 -14.68
C ALA A 509 26.65 9.13 -14.75
N LEU A 510 25.83 9.62 -13.83
CA LEU A 510 25.51 11.03 -13.68
C LEU A 510 26.58 11.66 -12.81
N THR A 511 27.48 12.47 -13.40
CA THR A 511 28.36 13.35 -12.63
C THR A 511 27.52 14.55 -12.13
N ILE A 512 26.66 14.31 -11.13
CA ILE A 512 26.07 15.41 -10.39
C ILE A 512 27.17 15.97 -9.51
N ASN A 513 27.80 17.04 -9.96
CA ASN A 513 28.68 17.85 -9.14
C ASN A 513 27.83 18.58 -8.08
N LEU A 514 27.36 17.82 -7.09
CA LEU A 514 27.00 18.44 -5.83
C LEU A 514 28.27 19.12 -5.33
N PRO A 515 28.21 20.35 -4.83
CA PRO A 515 29.35 20.99 -4.21
C PRO A 515 29.71 20.19 -2.94
N GLN A 516 30.35 19.07 -3.11
CA GLN A 516 31.12 18.48 -2.03
C GLN A 516 32.16 19.56 -1.70
N ALA A 517 32.25 19.89 -0.41
CA ALA A 517 33.32 20.69 0.12
C ALA A 517 34.59 20.20 -0.55
N THR A 518 35.11 21.01 -1.43
CA THR A 518 36.09 20.70 -2.46
C THR A 518 37.25 19.92 -1.88
N ARG A 519 37.28 18.59 -2.07
CA ARG A 519 38.55 17.90 -2.26
C ARG A 519 39.06 18.37 -3.62
N ARG A 520 39.80 19.44 -3.63
CA ARG A 520 40.65 19.80 -4.77
C ARG A 520 41.79 18.80 -4.73
N ASP A 521 41.80 17.88 -5.66
CA ASP A 521 43.06 17.26 -6.10
C ASP A 521 43.88 18.36 -6.74
N VAL A 522 44.77 18.95 -5.95
CA VAL A 522 45.68 19.94 -6.43
C VAL A 522 46.91 19.18 -6.94
N SER A 523 46.89 18.80 -8.20
CA SER A 523 48.11 18.43 -8.91
C SER A 523 48.81 19.74 -9.33
N GLY A 524 49.79 20.14 -8.56
CA GLY A 524 50.56 21.37 -8.84
C GLY A 524 51.41 21.77 -7.65
N ARG A 525 52.42 22.61 -7.92
CA ARG A 525 53.32 23.12 -6.90
C ARG A 525 52.57 24.16 -6.04
N MET A 526 52.24 23.80 -4.79
CA MET A 526 51.61 24.71 -3.83
C MET A 526 52.69 25.27 -2.89
N ILE A 527 52.86 26.58 -2.90
CA ILE A 527 53.71 27.28 -1.92
C ILE A 527 52.78 27.81 -0.83
N VAL A 528 52.85 27.24 0.39
CA VAL A 528 52.10 27.72 1.53
C VAL A 528 53.03 28.51 2.44
N ASN A 529 52.84 29.84 2.49
CA ASN A 529 53.47 30.73 3.45
C ASN A 529 52.48 31.01 4.59
N GLY A 530 52.51 30.19 5.65
CA GLY A 530 51.58 30.36 6.77
C GLY A 530 51.35 29.06 7.55
N ARG A 531 50.39 29.13 8.51
CA ARG A 531 50.04 27.99 9.37
C ARG A 531 48.94 27.17 8.70
N VAL A 532 49.20 25.90 8.38
CA VAL A 532 48.16 24.95 7.94
C VAL A 532 47.63 24.20 9.16
N LYS A 533 46.31 24.25 9.35
CA LYS A 533 45.61 23.52 10.41
C LYS A 533 44.50 22.67 9.77
N GLY A 534 44.70 21.34 9.74
CA GLY A 534 43.73 20.43 9.13
C GLY A 534 44.28 19.01 9.04
N TYR A 535 43.45 18.10 8.51
CA TYR A 535 43.80 16.71 8.25
C TYR A 535 44.14 16.57 6.75
N ILE A 536 45.31 16.01 6.45
CA ILE A 536 45.75 15.76 5.07
C ILE A 536 45.92 14.25 4.93
N GLN A 537 45.22 13.65 3.97
CA GLN A 537 45.35 12.24 3.61
C GLN A 537 45.64 12.17 2.11
N GLY A 538 46.77 11.59 1.73
CA GLY A 538 47.17 11.43 0.34
C GLY A 538 48.69 11.24 0.21
N GLU A 539 49.15 11.08 -1.03
CA GLU A 539 50.55 11.01 -1.35
C GLU A 539 51.10 12.44 -1.44
N ILE A 540 52.13 12.76 -0.66
CA ILE A 540 52.77 14.09 -0.63
C ILE A 540 54.19 13.95 -1.16
N ASP A 541 54.44 14.50 -2.34
CA ASP A 541 55.78 14.68 -2.90
C ASP A 541 56.16 16.15 -2.76
N ALA A 542 56.81 16.50 -1.63
CA ALA A 542 57.14 17.88 -1.31
C ALA A 542 58.34 17.98 -0.37
N GLU A 543 59.13 19.05 -0.52
CA GLU A 543 60.17 19.45 0.44
C GLU A 543 59.50 20.33 1.52
N ILE A 544 59.48 19.84 2.78
CA ILE A 544 58.90 20.57 3.91
C ILE A 544 60.04 21.19 4.74
N LYS A 545 60.14 22.54 4.78
CA LYS A 545 61.05 23.30 5.66
C LYS A 545 60.18 24.05 6.71
N GLY A 546 60.28 23.64 7.98
CA GLY A 546 59.58 24.32 9.07
C GLY A 546 59.54 23.52 10.36
N SER A 547 58.94 24.09 11.40
CA SER A 547 58.68 23.38 12.65
C SER A 547 57.33 22.68 12.59
N PHE A 548 57.28 21.42 12.95
CA PHE A 548 56.06 20.60 13.05
C PHE A 548 55.68 20.44 14.53
N SER A 549 54.41 20.70 14.84
CA SER A 549 53.86 20.48 16.18
C SER A 549 52.56 19.67 16.02
N GLY A 550 52.57 18.37 16.35
CA GLY A 550 51.46 17.46 16.24
C GLY A 550 51.89 15.99 16.13
N SER A 551 50.96 15.08 15.96
CA SER A 551 51.24 13.66 15.67
C SER A 551 51.19 13.43 14.16
N MET A 552 52.20 12.78 13.60
CA MET A 552 52.27 12.36 12.22
C MET A 552 52.32 10.83 12.15
N GLN A 553 51.37 10.21 11.44
CA GLN A 553 51.41 8.79 11.12
C GLN A 553 51.64 8.69 9.60
N ALA A 554 52.84 8.29 9.21
CA ALA A 554 53.20 8.17 7.81
C ALA A 554 54.04 6.91 7.59
N SER A 555 53.81 6.23 6.47
CA SER A 555 54.68 5.20 5.93
C SER A 555 55.59 5.84 4.85
N PHE A 556 56.89 5.69 5.01
CA PHE A 556 57.85 6.20 4.02
C PHE A 556 58.30 5.06 3.12
N GLU A 557 57.99 5.11 1.83
CA GLU A 557 58.68 4.31 0.82
C GLU A 557 59.91 5.07 0.31
N SER A 558 61.10 4.61 0.69
CA SER A 558 62.31 5.15 0.12
C SER A 558 62.56 4.47 -1.24
N ARG A 559 62.40 5.21 -2.34
CA ARG A 559 63.00 4.83 -3.63
C ARG A 559 64.47 5.15 -3.60
N LEU A 560 65.30 4.14 -3.37
CA LEU A 560 66.76 4.26 -3.58
C LEU A 560 67.03 4.44 -5.09
N PRO A 561 67.75 5.51 -5.51
CA PRO A 561 68.23 5.57 -6.86
C PRO A 561 69.39 4.57 -7.01
N ILE A 562 69.28 3.75 -8.04
CA ILE A 562 70.33 2.80 -8.42
C ILE A 562 71.58 3.63 -8.84
N GLY A 563 72.57 3.73 -7.94
CA GLY A 563 73.88 4.27 -8.21
C GLY A 563 74.24 5.46 -7.34
N GLY A 564 74.98 5.22 -6.26
CA GLY A 564 75.78 6.20 -5.58
C GLY A 564 75.59 6.35 -4.08
N LYS A 565 76.56 5.85 -3.35
CA LYS A 565 77.03 6.15 -1.98
C LYS A 565 75.98 6.28 -0.87
N GLU A 566 76.06 5.31 0.03
CA GLU A 566 75.42 5.32 1.36
C GLU A 566 75.70 6.66 2.06
N THR A 567 74.63 7.32 2.45
CA THR A 567 74.65 8.37 3.47
C THR A 567 73.85 7.82 4.66
N GLU A 568 74.60 7.52 5.71
CA GLU A 568 74.09 7.11 7.01
C GLU A 568 73.12 8.15 7.56
N LEU A 569 71.81 7.72 7.74
CA LEU A 569 70.83 8.48 8.49
C LEU A 569 71.05 8.19 9.97
N VAL A 570 71.75 9.09 10.69
CA VAL A 570 71.80 9.11 12.14
C VAL A 570 70.41 9.57 12.67
N MET A 571 69.67 8.66 13.19
CA MET A 571 68.51 8.98 14.03
C MET A 571 69.01 9.21 15.45
N GLU A 572 69.13 10.47 15.84
CA GLU A 572 69.38 10.86 17.22
C GLU A 572 68.02 10.76 18.00
N GLN A 573 67.96 9.77 18.85
CA GLN A 573 66.91 9.66 19.87
C GLN A 573 67.27 10.61 21.02
N GLU A 574 66.69 11.79 21.10
CA GLU A 574 66.65 12.56 22.32
C GLU A 574 65.51 12.15 23.21
N GLY A 575 65.95 11.75 24.40
CA GLY A 575 65.13 11.16 25.45
C GLY A 575 64.19 12.16 26.14
N LEU A 576 63.16 11.59 26.65
CA LEU A 576 62.25 12.14 27.67
C LEU A 576 63.02 12.60 28.90
N THR A 577 62.96 13.88 29.23
CA THR A 577 63.14 14.38 30.61
C THR A 577 61.98 15.32 30.92
N GLN A 578 61.32 15.00 32.02
CA GLN A 578 60.35 15.86 32.68
C GLN A 578 61.06 17.12 33.22
N PRO A 579 60.37 18.25 33.31
CA PRO A 579 60.82 19.36 34.17
C PRO A 579 59.99 19.43 35.43
N ASP A 580 60.73 19.31 36.56
CA ASP A 580 60.32 19.81 37.85
C ASP A 580 60.59 21.31 37.97
N ASP A 581 59.66 21.94 38.63
CA ASP A 581 59.66 23.10 39.54
C ASP A 581 60.60 24.35 39.36
N ALA A 582 59.88 25.44 39.62
CA ALA A 582 60.26 26.69 40.31
C ALA A 582 60.71 27.90 39.48
N ALA A 583 59.96 28.92 39.55
CA ALA A 583 60.14 30.27 40.10
C ALA A 583 59.41 31.38 39.34
N LYS A 584 58.53 32.01 40.08
CA LYS A 584 58.12 33.43 39.88
C LYS A 584 59.29 34.30 40.38
N PRO A 585 59.42 35.64 40.17
CA PRO A 585 58.36 36.62 39.98
C PRO A 585 58.70 37.84 39.08
N ASP A 586 57.73 38.75 39.05
CA ASP A 586 57.72 40.21 39.07
C ASP A 586 57.50 41.04 37.81
N THR A 587 56.42 41.70 37.92
CA THR A 587 56.07 43.14 37.99
C THR A 587 55.87 43.94 36.69
N ALA A 588 54.66 44.48 36.66
CA ALA A 588 54.26 45.85 36.27
C ALA A 588 54.19 46.21 34.74
N ALA A 589 53.10 46.57 34.22
CA ALA A 589 52.41 47.83 34.33
C ALA A 589 51.15 47.83 33.43
N GLN A 590 50.06 48.21 34.01
CA GLN A 590 48.97 48.92 33.35
C GLN A 590 49.42 50.41 33.15
N PRO A 591 48.76 51.30 32.39
CA PRO A 591 47.29 51.51 32.41
C PRO A 591 46.63 52.01 31.12
N ASP A 592 45.35 52.25 31.29
CA ASP A 592 44.44 53.28 30.73
C ASP A 592 43.67 52.92 29.47
N ASP A 593 42.45 52.87 29.47
CA ASP A 593 41.24 53.56 29.95
C ASP A 593 40.42 54.13 28.79
N VAL A 594 39.13 54.23 29.05
CA VAL A 594 38.10 55.04 28.33
C VAL A 594 37.37 54.34 27.18
N SER A 595 36.11 54.10 27.15
CA SER A 595 34.90 54.51 27.89
C SER A 595 33.69 53.80 27.30
N GLN A 596 32.81 53.41 28.15
CA GLN A 596 31.36 53.27 27.82
C GLN A 596 30.72 54.64 27.71
N PRO A 597 29.55 54.86 27.13
CA PRO A 597 28.34 54.59 27.87
C PRO A 597 27.11 54.13 27.05
N ASN A 598 26.24 53.35 27.71
CA ASN A 598 24.84 53.66 28.08
C ASN A 598 23.85 53.94 26.94
N THR A 599 22.68 53.43 26.91
CA THR A 599 21.51 53.43 27.83
C THR A 599 20.41 52.59 27.23
N ALA A 600 19.82 51.68 27.96
CA ALA A 600 18.47 51.74 28.58
C ALA A 600 17.30 51.88 27.58
N ALA A 601 16.26 51.08 27.58
CA ALA A 601 15.24 50.92 28.60
C ALA A 601 14.22 49.85 28.19
N GLN A 602 13.86 49.01 29.10
CA GLN A 602 12.49 48.48 29.26
C GLN A 602 11.64 49.60 29.91
N PRO A 603 10.30 49.62 29.95
CA PRO A 603 9.44 48.53 30.43
C PRO A 603 7.99 48.54 29.86
N GLY A 604 7.19 47.62 30.42
CA GLY A 604 5.73 47.79 30.53
C GLY A 604 4.94 46.55 30.14
N GLU A 605 4.70 45.75 31.04
CA GLU A 605 3.54 45.20 31.76
C GLU A 605 2.19 45.85 31.46
N GLN A 606 1.17 45.07 31.28
CA GLN A 606 -0.16 44.98 31.91
C GLN A 606 -1.13 44.29 30.96
N ASP A 607 -1.59 43.16 31.36
CA ASP A 607 -2.79 42.85 32.17
C ASP A 607 -4.10 42.76 31.38
N ALA A 608 -4.70 41.62 31.59
CA ALA A 608 -6.05 41.38 32.05
C ALA A 608 -7.03 40.65 31.13
N LYS A 609 -7.41 39.50 31.69
CA LYS A 609 -8.78 38.96 31.87
C LYS A 609 -9.49 38.41 30.65
N LYS A 610 -9.75 37.10 30.76
CA LYS A 610 -10.98 36.42 31.29
C LYS A 610 -12.18 36.47 30.39
N GLU A 611 -12.64 35.32 30.07
CA GLU A 611 -13.92 34.64 30.29
C GLU A 611 -13.98 33.47 29.32
N ASP A 612 -13.95 32.26 29.80
CA ASP A 612 -15.01 31.37 30.32
C ASP A 612 -16.12 31.10 29.30
N SER A 613 -16.26 29.89 29.04
CA SER A 613 -17.33 28.90 29.26
C SER A 613 -17.44 27.94 28.09
N ASP A 614 -17.21 26.68 28.36
CA ASP A 614 -18.19 25.60 28.53
C ASP A 614 -18.77 25.01 27.26
N GLU A 615 -18.73 23.79 27.30
CA GLU A 615 -19.58 22.58 27.17
C GLU A 615 -19.22 21.75 25.95
N GLU A 616 -18.69 20.55 26.21
CA GLU A 616 -19.34 19.27 26.52
C GLU A 616 -20.03 18.62 25.31
N GLN A 617 -19.50 17.41 25.08
CA GLN A 617 -20.20 16.13 24.78
C GLN A 617 -20.95 15.97 23.46
N ASN A 618 -20.54 14.99 22.76
CA ASN A 618 -21.13 13.66 22.50
C ASN A 618 -20.36 13.00 21.36
N GLU A 619 -19.70 11.89 21.60
CA GLU A 619 -20.16 10.50 21.67
C GLU A 619 -21.00 10.02 20.50
N GLN A 620 -20.44 9.03 19.83
CA GLN A 620 -21.05 7.86 19.18
C GLN A 620 -21.98 8.09 17.97
N LEU A 621 -21.49 7.72 16.83
CA LEU A 621 -21.94 6.50 16.13
C LEU A 621 -20.95 6.15 15.01
#